data_7a70f4fe1e0c21a5380cb2f7df277fd1
#
_entry.id   7a70f4fe1e0c21a5380cb2f7df277fd1
#
_cell.length_a   1.000
_cell.length_b   1.000
_cell.length_c   1.000
_cell.angle_alpha   90.00
_cell.angle_beta   90.00
_cell.angle_gamma   90.00
#
_symmetry.space_group_name_H-M   'P 1'
#
loop_
_entity.id
_entity.type
_entity.pdbx_description
1 polymer ?
#
loop_
_entity_poly.entity_id
_entity_poly.type
_entity_poly.pdbx_seq_one_letter_code
_entity_poly.pdbx_strand_id
1 'polypeptide(L)'
;MCLLFPIMVYGKGSMRDTVRIQVHKQTYELTMSVDSAKGGCAQSPVIVSVKLTKGGKPAGESVFPLPGDCPDEEDISIEGSDKGFTIKCSYCEGFYLYIGYARFGYSERLDDFVLAGYKEEIIDRPFPESESKTVEYKFRTEKPLTLCAFSIQTVKKLIHRNIAQEYEIVQTSTGLYPVFGYSSKRGKLMWIECPVEFMIHNIGKNRLSVLSGFYYGCVNEAIYKLKNNPYKRWNYELIYRSEGDSIGDYLNSAAESIFPNESKRFIIMPRIFVYKNPDFQKLFEDTVAVMARSHKESRWPVAPSSLSIGQRKFLKELISGDSLRVRFYSDALHRHHAVNIPLDADKRLSSFF
;
A
#
# COMPACT_ATOMS: atom_id res chain seq x y z
N MET A 1 -27.32 13.53 -36.99
CA MET A 1 -26.92 14.51 -35.97
C MET A 1 -27.93 14.38 -34.84
N CYS A 2 -27.66 13.52 -33.86
CA CYS A 2 -28.54 13.32 -32.70
C CYS A 2 -28.02 14.19 -31.56
N LEU A 3 -28.83 15.19 -31.17
CA LEU A 3 -28.58 16.01 -30.00
C LEU A 3 -28.93 15.20 -28.75
N LEU A 4 -27.92 14.86 -27.97
CA LEU A 4 -28.03 14.27 -26.63
C LEU A 4 -28.24 15.43 -25.63
N PHE A 5 -29.42 15.56 -25.08
CA PHE A 5 -29.66 16.42 -23.93
C PHE A 5 -29.62 15.61 -22.67
N PRO A 6 -28.77 15.91 -21.69
CA PRO A 6 -28.87 15.33 -20.37
C PRO A 6 -30.10 15.87 -19.66
N ILE A 7 -31.02 15.00 -19.25
CA ILE A 7 -32.13 15.37 -18.38
C ILE A 7 -31.66 15.24 -16.94
N MET A 8 -31.28 16.32 -16.31
CA MET A 8 -31.03 16.37 -14.88
C MET A 8 -32.35 16.43 -14.12
N VAL A 9 -32.65 15.38 -13.39
CA VAL A 9 -33.77 15.34 -12.44
C VAL A 9 -33.19 15.42 -11.02
N TYR A 10 -33.25 16.57 -10.41
CA TYR A 10 -32.92 16.78 -9.01
C TYR A 10 -34.03 16.29 -8.09
N GLY A 11 -33.83 15.12 -7.48
CA GLY A 11 -34.65 14.64 -6.36
C GLY A 11 -33.78 14.59 -5.08
N LYS A 12 -34.31 15.07 -3.96
CA LYS A 12 -33.63 14.98 -2.65
C LYS A 12 -33.29 13.53 -2.32
N GLY A 13 -32.02 13.13 -2.47
CA GLY A 13 -31.49 11.87 -1.94
C GLY A 13 -30.79 10.93 -2.90
N SER A 14 -30.89 11.06 -4.22
CA SER A 14 -30.08 10.29 -5.17
C SER A 14 -29.85 11.11 -6.44
N MET A 15 -28.59 11.31 -6.80
CA MET A 15 -28.23 11.83 -8.11
C MET A 15 -28.44 10.71 -9.13
N ARG A 16 -29.22 10.98 -10.20
CA ARG A 16 -29.41 10.02 -11.29
C ARG A 16 -28.96 10.63 -12.59
N ASP A 17 -28.14 9.90 -13.30
CA ASP A 17 -27.68 10.27 -14.63
C ASP A 17 -27.99 9.11 -15.59
N THR A 18 -28.45 9.41 -16.79
CA THR A 18 -28.86 8.37 -17.76
C THR A 18 -28.30 8.69 -19.13
N VAL A 19 -27.67 7.69 -19.75
CA VAL A 19 -27.09 7.79 -21.08
C VAL A 19 -27.63 6.66 -21.96
N ARG A 20 -27.95 6.99 -23.21
CA ARG A 20 -28.36 6.01 -24.23
C ARG A 20 -27.29 5.88 -25.31
N ILE A 21 -26.96 4.63 -25.61
CA ILE A 21 -25.94 4.28 -26.60
C ILE A 21 -26.56 3.32 -27.62
N GLN A 22 -26.26 3.54 -28.87
CA GLN A 22 -26.76 2.69 -29.95
C GLN A 22 -25.60 1.92 -30.58
N VAL A 23 -25.64 0.58 -30.47
CA VAL A 23 -24.65 -0.31 -31.05
C VAL A 23 -25.36 -1.39 -31.88
N HIS A 24 -25.01 -1.56 -33.14
CA HIS A 24 -25.60 -2.57 -34.04
C HIS A 24 -27.13 -2.61 -34.03
N LYS A 25 -27.80 -1.47 -34.12
CA LYS A 25 -29.29 -1.34 -34.07
C LYS A 25 -29.90 -1.73 -32.70
N GLN A 26 -29.10 -1.99 -31.70
CA GLN A 26 -29.57 -2.25 -30.34
C GLN A 26 -29.34 -1.01 -29.47
N THR A 27 -30.36 -0.67 -28.69
CA THR A 27 -30.26 0.45 -27.74
C THR A 27 -29.88 -0.09 -26.36
N TYR A 28 -28.81 0.47 -25.84
CA TYR A 28 -28.37 0.28 -24.46
C TYR A 28 -28.67 1.55 -23.68
N GLU A 29 -29.18 1.38 -22.48
CA GLU A 29 -29.39 2.49 -21.56
C GLU A 29 -28.60 2.24 -20.27
N LEU A 30 -27.75 3.18 -19.91
CA LEU A 30 -27.02 3.16 -18.64
C LEU A 30 -27.65 4.18 -17.72
N THR A 31 -27.95 3.75 -16.52
CA THR A 31 -28.43 4.61 -15.44
C THR A 31 -27.44 4.53 -14.29
N MET A 32 -26.92 5.69 -13.89
CA MET A 32 -26.08 5.81 -12.72
C MET A 32 -26.88 6.44 -11.59
N SER A 33 -26.75 5.89 -10.39
CA SER A 33 -27.26 6.49 -9.17
C SER A 33 -26.17 6.55 -8.10
N VAL A 34 -26.23 7.60 -7.29
CA VAL A 34 -25.28 7.85 -6.21
C VAL A 34 -26.07 7.95 -4.92
N ASP A 35 -25.82 7.05 -3.98
CA ASP A 35 -26.42 7.06 -2.66
C ASP A 35 -25.38 7.50 -1.62
N SER A 36 -25.59 8.69 -1.04
CA SER A 36 -24.88 9.10 0.15
C SER A 36 -25.64 8.58 1.36
N ALA A 37 -25.02 7.75 2.19
CA ALA A 37 -25.66 7.27 3.41
C ALA A 37 -26.07 8.47 4.29
N LYS A 38 -27.37 8.60 4.51
CA LYS A 38 -27.96 9.60 5.42
C LYS A 38 -27.61 9.26 6.86
N GLY A 39 -26.48 9.75 7.33
CA GLY A 39 -26.11 9.63 8.72
C GLY A 39 -25.05 10.68 9.01
N GLY A 40 -25.34 11.62 9.90
CA GLY A 40 -24.53 12.78 10.24
C GLY A 40 -23.13 12.51 10.83
N CYS A 41 -22.51 11.41 10.45
CA CYS A 41 -21.11 11.11 10.69
C CYS A 41 -20.37 11.19 9.36
N ALA A 42 -19.34 12.02 9.28
CA ALA A 42 -18.48 12.28 8.13
C ALA A 42 -17.70 11.07 7.55
N GLN A 43 -18.18 9.83 7.70
CA GLN A 43 -17.46 8.60 7.34
C GLN A 43 -18.32 7.56 6.60
N SER A 44 -19.53 7.91 6.15
CA SER A 44 -20.31 6.94 5.39
C SER A 44 -19.84 6.92 3.93
N PRO A 45 -19.46 5.75 3.38
CA PRO A 45 -19.00 5.68 2.00
C PRO A 45 -20.11 6.05 1.03
N VAL A 46 -19.77 6.83 0.01
CA VAL A 46 -20.64 7.07 -1.14
C VAL A 46 -20.71 5.81 -1.97
N ILE A 47 -21.90 5.33 -2.24
CA ILE A 47 -22.14 4.14 -3.07
C ILE A 47 -22.59 4.58 -4.46
N VAL A 48 -21.86 4.15 -5.46
CA VAL A 48 -22.18 4.34 -6.87
C VAL A 48 -22.78 3.04 -7.42
N SER A 49 -23.94 3.14 -8.05
CA SER A 49 -24.58 2.04 -8.78
C SER A 49 -24.72 2.42 -10.25
N VAL A 50 -24.19 1.60 -11.16
CA VAL A 50 -24.29 1.77 -12.61
C VAL A 50 -25.02 0.56 -13.16
N LYS A 51 -26.23 0.77 -13.72
CA LYS A 51 -27.08 -0.26 -14.30
C LYS A 51 -27.09 -0.12 -15.82
N LEU A 52 -26.91 -1.24 -16.49
CA LEU A 52 -26.99 -1.39 -17.94
C LEU A 52 -28.26 -2.15 -18.31
N THR A 53 -29.05 -1.61 -19.23
CA THR A 53 -30.16 -2.33 -19.86
C THR A 53 -29.94 -2.44 -21.36
N LYS A 54 -30.42 -3.52 -21.97
CA LYS A 54 -30.39 -3.80 -23.42
C LYS A 54 -31.82 -4.00 -23.89
N GLY A 55 -32.34 -3.10 -24.72
CA GLY A 55 -33.73 -3.16 -25.16
C GLY A 55 -34.73 -3.17 -23.99
N GLY A 56 -34.45 -2.43 -22.91
CA GLY A 56 -35.30 -2.34 -21.72
C GLY A 56 -35.16 -3.52 -20.74
N LYS A 57 -34.32 -4.53 -21.03
CA LYS A 57 -34.05 -5.67 -20.12
C LYS A 57 -32.72 -5.47 -19.39
N PRO A 58 -32.58 -5.85 -18.10
CA PRO A 58 -31.33 -5.81 -17.39
C PRO A 58 -30.23 -6.59 -18.14
N ALA A 59 -29.06 -5.97 -18.33
CA ALA A 59 -27.92 -6.54 -19.03
C ALA A 59 -26.65 -6.55 -18.19
N GLY A 60 -26.56 -5.71 -17.15
CA GLY A 60 -25.45 -5.67 -16.23
C GLY A 60 -25.63 -4.62 -15.14
N GLU A 61 -24.91 -4.78 -14.04
CA GLU A 61 -24.88 -3.83 -12.93
C GLU A 61 -23.51 -3.85 -12.25
N SER A 62 -23.03 -2.68 -11.87
CA SER A 62 -21.88 -2.52 -10.98
C SER A 62 -22.28 -1.64 -9.80
N VAL A 63 -21.98 -2.10 -8.59
CA VAL A 63 -22.20 -1.35 -7.35
C VAL A 63 -20.89 -1.29 -6.58
N PHE A 64 -20.41 -0.09 -6.28
CA PHE A 64 -19.14 0.05 -5.58
C PHE A 64 -19.10 1.30 -4.70
N PRO A 65 -18.39 1.23 -3.55
CA PRO A 65 -18.11 2.41 -2.77
C PRO A 65 -16.98 3.23 -3.43
N LEU A 66 -17.09 4.55 -3.36
CA LEU A 66 -15.96 5.43 -3.65
C LEU A 66 -14.94 5.37 -2.51
N PRO A 67 -13.65 5.29 -2.82
CA PRO A 67 -12.62 5.33 -1.81
C PRO A 67 -12.37 6.76 -1.32
N GLY A 68 -12.00 6.90 -0.03
CA GLY A 68 -11.47 8.13 0.54
C GLY A 68 -12.50 9.07 1.14
N ASP A 69 -12.00 10.20 1.66
CA ASP A 69 -12.76 11.25 2.33
C ASP A 69 -12.71 12.54 1.50
N CYS A 70 -13.63 12.70 0.57
CA CYS A 70 -13.87 13.97 -0.12
C CYS A 70 -15.23 14.52 0.32
N PRO A 71 -15.32 15.28 1.40
CA PRO A 71 -16.61 15.66 1.94
C PRO A 71 -17.43 16.60 1.02
N ASP A 72 -16.80 17.30 0.08
CA ASP A 72 -17.44 18.37 -0.68
C ASP A 72 -17.26 18.30 -2.21
N GLU A 73 -16.59 17.27 -2.77
CA GLU A 73 -16.18 17.25 -4.17
C GLU A 73 -16.54 15.93 -4.89
N GLU A 74 -17.79 15.48 -4.71
CA GLU A 74 -18.28 14.29 -5.42
C GLU A 74 -18.75 14.68 -6.82
N ASP A 75 -17.80 14.75 -7.75
CA ASP A 75 -18.12 14.87 -9.16
C ASP A 75 -18.14 13.47 -9.80
N ILE A 76 -19.35 12.93 -9.92
CA ILE A 76 -19.59 11.62 -10.52
C ILE A 76 -20.57 11.82 -11.66
N SER A 77 -20.16 11.40 -12.86
CA SER A 77 -20.99 11.50 -14.04
C SER A 77 -20.77 10.33 -14.99
N ILE A 78 -21.70 10.14 -15.90
CA ILE A 78 -21.59 9.18 -16.99
C ILE A 78 -21.84 9.91 -18.31
N GLU A 79 -20.92 9.72 -19.25
CA GLU A 79 -20.97 10.36 -20.57
C GLU A 79 -21.01 9.28 -21.65
N GLY A 80 -21.93 9.41 -22.60
CA GLY A 80 -22.03 8.51 -23.76
C GLY A 80 -21.10 8.91 -24.89
N SER A 81 -20.68 7.92 -25.66
CA SER A 81 -19.98 8.07 -26.93
C SER A 81 -20.60 7.18 -28.00
N ASP A 82 -20.14 7.25 -29.25
CA ASP A 82 -20.71 6.51 -30.38
C ASP A 82 -20.83 5.00 -30.15
N LYS A 83 -19.84 4.38 -29.51
CA LYS A 83 -19.80 2.93 -29.26
C LYS A 83 -19.40 2.57 -27.81
N GLY A 84 -19.68 3.48 -26.89
CA GLY A 84 -19.28 3.26 -25.51
C GLY A 84 -19.69 4.37 -24.57
N PHE A 85 -19.09 4.40 -23.40
CA PHE A 85 -19.33 5.41 -22.39
C PHE A 85 -18.12 5.62 -21.50
N THR A 86 -18.10 6.73 -20.79
CA THR A 86 -17.09 7.06 -19.79
C THR A 86 -17.77 7.27 -18.45
N ILE A 87 -17.30 6.61 -17.42
CA ILE A 87 -17.66 6.88 -16.02
C ILE A 87 -16.58 7.80 -15.46
N LYS A 88 -16.97 9.00 -15.02
CA LYS A 88 -16.12 9.94 -14.29
C LYS A 88 -16.40 9.77 -12.79
N CYS A 89 -15.38 9.61 -11.99
CA CYS A 89 -15.47 9.54 -10.53
C CYS A 89 -14.35 10.36 -9.90
N SER A 90 -14.69 11.26 -8.98
CA SER A 90 -13.71 11.92 -8.13
C SER A 90 -13.61 11.24 -6.77
N TYR A 91 -12.40 11.15 -6.22
CA TYR A 91 -12.15 10.60 -4.89
C TYR A 91 -10.84 11.15 -4.32
N CYS A 92 -10.75 11.21 -3.00
CA CYS A 92 -9.55 11.66 -2.31
C CYS A 92 -8.73 10.51 -1.75
N GLU A 93 -7.40 10.65 -1.74
CA GLU A 93 -6.49 9.75 -1.08
C GLU A 93 -5.32 10.54 -0.50
N GLY A 94 -5.32 10.75 0.81
CA GLY A 94 -4.36 11.60 1.48
C GLY A 94 -4.45 13.07 1.03
N PHE A 95 -3.35 13.61 0.51
CA PHE A 95 -3.27 14.99 0.05
C PHE A 95 -3.73 15.21 -1.41
N TYR A 96 -4.18 14.17 -2.09
CA TYR A 96 -4.52 14.24 -3.50
C TYR A 96 -6.01 14.01 -3.76
N LEU A 97 -6.55 14.82 -4.68
CA LEU A 97 -7.83 14.57 -5.34
C LEU A 97 -7.53 13.86 -6.66
N TYR A 98 -8.19 12.75 -6.89
CA TYR A 98 -8.13 11.98 -8.13
C TYR A 98 -9.44 12.11 -8.88
N ILE A 99 -9.37 12.49 -10.16
CA ILE A 99 -10.51 12.48 -11.07
C ILE A 99 -10.25 11.35 -12.07
N GLY A 100 -10.95 10.24 -11.87
CA GLY A 100 -10.80 9.03 -12.70
C GLY A 100 -11.81 9.00 -13.84
N TYR A 101 -11.36 8.65 -15.04
CA TYR A 101 -12.15 8.50 -16.25
C TYR A 101 -12.04 7.06 -16.74
N ALA A 102 -13.03 6.24 -16.47
CA ALA A 102 -13.11 4.85 -16.95
C ALA A 102 -13.87 4.80 -18.26
N ARG A 103 -13.16 4.62 -19.37
CA ARG A 103 -13.72 4.54 -20.70
C ARG A 103 -14.04 3.11 -21.06
N PHE A 104 -15.30 2.82 -21.35
CA PHE A 104 -15.80 1.54 -21.80
C PHE A 104 -16.09 1.57 -23.29
N GLY A 105 -15.69 0.51 -23.99
CA GLY A 105 -16.02 0.28 -25.38
C GLY A 105 -16.77 -1.05 -25.55
N TYR A 106 -17.66 -1.12 -26.52
CA TYR A 106 -18.35 -2.35 -26.84
C TYR A 106 -17.42 -3.36 -27.51
N SER A 107 -17.43 -4.58 -26.99
CA SER A 107 -16.69 -5.72 -27.53
C SER A 107 -17.63 -6.68 -28.25
N GLU A 108 -17.53 -6.74 -29.56
CA GLU A 108 -18.34 -7.69 -30.37
C GLU A 108 -18.12 -9.14 -29.96
N ARG A 109 -16.89 -9.49 -29.59
CA ARG A 109 -16.52 -10.85 -29.18
C ARG A 109 -17.22 -11.29 -27.89
N LEU A 110 -17.49 -10.35 -26.97
CA LEU A 110 -18.08 -10.65 -25.66
C LEU A 110 -19.56 -10.27 -25.60
N ASP A 111 -20.09 -9.57 -26.61
CA ASP A 111 -21.42 -8.93 -26.60
C ASP A 111 -21.63 -8.09 -25.33
N ASP A 112 -20.57 -7.36 -24.89
CA ASP A 112 -20.57 -6.63 -23.63
C ASP A 112 -19.64 -5.40 -23.71
N PHE A 113 -19.81 -4.47 -22.76
CA PHE A 113 -18.92 -3.33 -22.60
C PHE A 113 -17.73 -3.69 -21.73
N VAL A 114 -16.53 -3.40 -22.23
CA VAL A 114 -15.25 -3.66 -21.55
C VAL A 114 -14.47 -2.39 -21.35
N LEU A 115 -13.71 -2.31 -20.27
CA LEU A 115 -12.83 -1.19 -19.99
C LEU A 115 -11.76 -1.09 -21.09
N ALA A 116 -11.87 -0.06 -21.93
CA ALA A 116 -10.96 0.21 -23.04
C ALA A 116 -9.77 1.07 -22.61
N GLY A 117 -9.93 1.86 -21.54
CA GLY A 117 -8.87 2.71 -20.99
C GLY A 117 -9.29 3.36 -19.68
N TYR A 118 -8.30 3.72 -18.90
CA TYR A 118 -8.50 4.45 -17.65
C TYR A 118 -7.47 5.58 -17.56
N LYS A 119 -7.95 6.76 -17.25
CA LYS A 119 -7.14 7.96 -17.10
C LYS A 119 -7.45 8.58 -15.75
N GLU A 120 -6.46 9.12 -15.08
CA GLU A 120 -6.63 9.93 -13.87
C GLU A 120 -6.02 11.32 -14.04
N GLU A 121 -6.70 12.29 -13.54
CA GLU A 121 -6.18 13.61 -13.25
C GLU A 121 -5.92 13.69 -11.75
N ILE A 122 -4.72 14.13 -11.37
CA ILE A 122 -4.25 14.14 -9.98
C ILE A 122 -3.99 15.58 -9.59
N ILE A 123 -4.73 16.06 -8.59
CA ILE A 123 -4.67 17.43 -8.09
C ILE A 123 -4.14 17.40 -6.67
N ASP A 124 -3.15 18.25 -6.37
CA ASP A 124 -2.63 18.44 -5.02
C ASP A 124 -3.60 19.34 -4.25
N ARG A 125 -4.28 18.82 -3.21
CA ARG A 125 -5.28 19.55 -2.44
C ARG A 125 -4.74 20.73 -1.64
N PRO A 126 -3.56 20.64 -0.97
CA PRO A 126 -2.88 21.77 -0.35
C PRO A 126 -2.48 22.89 -1.33
N PHE A 127 -2.25 22.54 -2.60
CA PHE A 127 -1.79 23.47 -3.63
C PHE A 127 -2.59 23.29 -4.92
N PRO A 128 -3.90 23.56 -4.92
CA PRO A 128 -4.80 23.30 -6.07
C PRO A 128 -4.43 24.11 -7.32
N GLU A 129 -3.78 25.25 -7.18
CA GLU A 129 -3.21 26.04 -8.27
C GLU A 129 -1.94 25.43 -8.90
N SER A 130 -1.37 24.39 -8.30
CA SER A 130 -0.28 23.65 -8.95
C SER A 130 -0.82 22.93 -10.18
N GLU A 131 0.04 22.76 -11.19
CA GLU A 131 -0.33 22.06 -12.41
C GLU A 131 -0.81 20.63 -12.10
N SER A 132 -2.06 20.31 -12.50
CA SER A 132 -2.59 18.96 -12.36
C SER A 132 -1.82 17.98 -13.23
N LYS A 133 -1.65 16.77 -12.73
CA LYS A 133 -0.94 15.69 -13.46
C LYS A 133 -1.96 14.74 -14.05
N THR A 134 -1.83 14.45 -15.33
CA THR A 134 -2.66 13.48 -16.02
C THR A 134 -1.89 12.20 -16.28
N VAL A 135 -2.44 11.06 -15.87
CA VAL A 135 -1.84 9.72 -16.07
C VAL A 135 -2.83 8.82 -16.78
N GLU A 136 -2.38 8.20 -17.88
CA GLU A 136 -3.16 7.19 -18.59
C GLU A 136 -2.60 5.79 -18.29
N TYR A 137 -3.49 4.88 -17.85
CA TYR A 137 -3.11 3.53 -17.46
C TYR A 137 -3.46 2.53 -18.56
N LYS A 138 -2.50 1.66 -18.88
CA LYS A 138 -2.67 0.52 -19.78
C LYS A 138 -2.59 -0.76 -18.97
N PHE A 139 -3.71 -1.45 -18.80
CA PHE A 139 -3.75 -2.68 -18.03
C PHE A 139 -3.43 -3.90 -18.90
N ARG A 140 -2.49 -4.71 -18.43
CA ARG A 140 -2.21 -6.03 -18.99
C ARG A 140 -3.06 -7.04 -18.22
N THR A 141 -4.23 -7.38 -18.75
CA THR A 141 -5.13 -8.35 -18.14
C THR A 141 -5.39 -9.51 -19.11
N GLU A 142 -5.39 -10.73 -18.59
CA GLU A 142 -5.75 -11.91 -19.38
C GLU A 142 -7.23 -11.89 -19.78
N LYS A 143 -8.07 -11.32 -18.92
CA LYS A 143 -9.50 -11.14 -19.15
C LYS A 143 -9.87 -9.67 -19.17
N PRO A 144 -10.65 -9.21 -20.16
CA PRO A 144 -11.18 -7.87 -20.19
C PRO A 144 -12.02 -7.57 -18.94
N LEU A 145 -11.90 -6.36 -18.39
CA LEU A 145 -12.70 -5.91 -17.27
C LEU A 145 -14.05 -5.41 -17.80
N THR A 146 -15.11 -6.16 -17.55
CA THR A 146 -16.48 -5.77 -17.91
C THR A 146 -17.07 -4.79 -16.91
N LEU A 147 -18.21 -4.16 -17.26
CA LEU A 147 -18.91 -3.25 -16.36
C LEU A 147 -19.26 -3.94 -15.03
N CYS A 148 -19.77 -5.18 -15.06
CA CYS A 148 -20.15 -5.92 -13.85
C CYS A 148 -19.00 -6.18 -12.88
N ALA A 149 -17.76 -6.24 -13.39
CA ALA A 149 -16.56 -6.43 -12.57
C ALA A 149 -15.83 -5.11 -12.22
N PHE A 150 -16.33 -4.00 -12.73
CA PHE A 150 -15.72 -2.69 -12.53
C PHE A 150 -16.00 -2.15 -11.12
N SER A 151 -14.99 -1.60 -10.52
CA SER A 151 -15.03 -0.70 -9.37
C SER A 151 -13.72 0.10 -9.32
N ILE A 152 -13.72 1.23 -8.65
CA ILE A 152 -12.47 1.98 -8.43
C ILE A 152 -11.45 1.13 -7.69
N GLN A 153 -11.87 0.30 -6.74
CA GLN A 153 -10.98 -0.62 -6.03
C GLN A 153 -10.36 -1.67 -6.97
N THR A 154 -11.14 -2.18 -7.94
CA THR A 154 -10.61 -3.12 -8.95
C THR A 154 -9.55 -2.43 -9.82
N VAL A 155 -9.82 -1.21 -10.28
CA VAL A 155 -8.85 -0.41 -11.05
C VAL A 155 -7.60 -0.12 -10.23
N LYS A 156 -7.73 0.30 -8.97
CA LYS A 156 -6.59 0.48 -8.06
C LYS A 156 -5.74 -0.78 -7.92
N LYS A 157 -6.37 -1.95 -7.78
CA LYS A 157 -5.63 -3.22 -7.74
C LYS A 157 -4.85 -3.49 -9.04
N LEU A 158 -5.42 -3.17 -10.20
CA LEU A 158 -4.72 -3.29 -11.48
C LEU A 158 -3.54 -2.33 -11.59
N ILE A 159 -3.72 -1.07 -11.15
CA ILE A 159 -2.64 -0.08 -11.09
C ILE A 159 -1.50 -0.59 -10.17
N HIS A 160 -1.83 -1.04 -8.96
CA HIS A 160 -0.84 -1.58 -8.03
C HIS A 160 -0.13 -2.81 -8.58
N ARG A 161 -0.84 -3.69 -9.30
CA ARG A 161 -0.23 -4.85 -9.97
C ARG A 161 0.76 -4.42 -11.06
N ASN A 162 0.45 -3.38 -11.82
CA ASN A 162 1.37 -2.85 -12.81
C ASN A 162 2.63 -2.28 -12.16
N ILE A 163 2.49 -1.52 -11.05
CA ILE A 163 3.66 -1.01 -10.30
C ILE A 163 4.51 -2.17 -9.78
N ALA A 164 3.87 -3.22 -9.22
CA ALA A 164 4.58 -4.38 -8.68
C ALA A 164 5.40 -5.15 -9.74
N GLN A 165 5.17 -4.92 -11.03
CA GLN A 165 5.97 -5.49 -12.13
C GLN A 165 7.20 -4.64 -12.48
N GLU A 166 7.40 -3.49 -11.83
CA GLU A 166 8.52 -2.59 -12.09
C GLU A 166 9.70 -2.80 -11.13
N TYR A 167 9.54 -3.63 -10.11
CA TYR A 167 10.60 -3.87 -9.13
C TYR A 167 10.60 -5.29 -8.58
N GLU A 168 11.75 -5.69 -8.08
CA GLU A 168 11.95 -6.89 -7.26
C GLU A 168 12.47 -6.48 -5.89
N ILE A 169 11.97 -7.14 -4.83
CA ILE A 169 12.45 -6.96 -3.46
C ILE A 169 12.89 -8.30 -2.93
N VAL A 170 14.14 -8.37 -2.53
CA VAL A 170 14.74 -9.60 -1.99
C VAL A 170 15.32 -9.29 -0.62
N GLN A 171 14.85 -10.01 0.40
CA GLN A 171 15.54 -10.01 1.69
C GLN A 171 16.89 -10.73 1.53
N THR A 172 17.97 -10.05 1.94
CA THR A 172 19.33 -10.59 1.93
C THR A 172 19.73 -11.04 3.34
N SER A 173 20.74 -11.90 3.41
CA SER A 173 21.40 -12.19 4.67
C SER A 173 22.22 -10.99 5.11
N THR A 174 22.20 -10.68 6.40
CA THR A 174 22.98 -9.59 6.97
C THR A 174 24.21 -10.08 7.71
N GLY A 175 25.34 -9.37 7.53
CA GLY A 175 26.55 -9.57 8.35
C GLY A 175 26.47 -8.89 9.72
N LEU A 176 25.44 -8.07 9.97
CA LEU A 176 25.28 -7.32 11.21
C LEU A 176 24.77 -8.20 12.35
N TYR A 177 25.30 -7.96 13.53
CA TYR A 177 24.84 -8.63 14.75
C TYR A 177 23.60 -7.94 15.33
N PRO A 178 22.68 -8.70 15.95
CA PRO A 178 21.67 -8.13 16.82
C PRO A 178 22.29 -7.28 17.93
N VAL A 179 21.60 -6.22 18.29
CA VAL A 179 22.03 -5.28 19.33
C VAL A 179 21.04 -5.33 20.49
N PHE A 180 21.58 -5.53 21.70
CA PHE A 180 20.80 -5.50 22.93
C PHE A 180 20.91 -4.16 23.60
N GLY A 181 19.77 -3.63 24.05
CA GLY A 181 19.70 -2.44 24.88
C GLY A 181 19.48 -2.80 26.34
N TYR A 182 20.43 -2.40 27.20
CA TYR A 182 20.40 -2.64 28.64
C TYR A 182 20.17 -1.32 29.39
N SER A 183 19.41 -1.39 30.49
CA SER A 183 19.26 -0.28 31.42
C SER A 183 19.89 -0.62 32.77
N SER A 184 20.95 0.05 33.15
CA SER A 184 21.59 -0.08 34.48
C SER A 184 20.63 0.31 35.59
N LYS A 185 19.81 1.36 35.40
CA LYS A 185 18.80 1.80 36.37
C LYS A 185 17.76 0.73 36.68
N ARG A 186 17.42 -0.11 35.69
CA ARG A 186 16.42 -1.18 35.83
C ARG A 186 17.02 -2.55 36.03
N GLY A 187 18.31 -2.71 35.79
CA GLY A 187 19.01 -4.01 35.84
C GLY A 187 18.47 -5.01 34.82
N LYS A 188 17.97 -4.55 33.66
CA LYS A 188 17.25 -5.40 32.70
C LYS A 188 17.59 -5.07 31.27
N LEU A 189 17.45 -6.09 30.40
CA LEU A 189 17.37 -5.89 28.96
C LEU A 189 16.06 -5.18 28.61
N MET A 190 16.14 -4.08 27.91
CA MET A 190 15.01 -3.25 27.55
C MET A 190 14.46 -3.61 26.18
N TRP A 191 15.34 -3.83 25.21
CA TRP A 191 14.98 -4.10 23.84
C TRP A 191 16.08 -4.86 23.12
N ILE A 192 15.71 -5.42 21.96
CA ILE A 192 16.62 -6.02 20.98
C ILE A 192 16.38 -5.32 19.66
N GLU A 193 17.42 -5.02 18.91
CA GLU A 193 17.37 -4.67 17.51
C GLU A 193 17.90 -5.85 16.69
N CYS A 194 17.05 -6.42 15.84
CA CYS A 194 17.44 -7.48 14.90
C CYS A 194 17.45 -6.90 13.50
N PRO A 195 18.61 -6.75 12.86
CA PRO A 195 18.71 -6.12 11.55
C PRO A 195 17.89 -6.87 10.50
N VAL A 196 17.33 -6.12 9.56
CA VAL A 196 16.70 -6.66 8.34
C VAL A 196 17.39 -5.97 7.18
N GLU A 197 18.11 -6.75 6.39
CA GLU A 197 18.70 -6.27 5.15
C GLU A 197 17.88 -6.75 3.96
N PHE A 198 17.70 -5.89 2.98
CA PHE A 198 16.99 -6.20 1.76
C PHE A 198 17.51 -5.36 0.60
N MET A 199 17.37 -5.91 -0.58
CA MET A 199 17.73 -5.29 -1.83
C MET A 199 16.47 -4.99 -2.63
N ILE A 200 16.42 -3.81 -3.23
CA ILE A 200 15.39 -3.43 -4.18
C ILE A 200 16.06 -3.25 -5.54
N HIS A 201 15.57 -3.98 -6.52
CA HIS A 201 16.00 -3.88 -7.91
C HIS A 201 14.88 -3.28 -8.76
N ASN A 202 15.18 -2.20 -9.46
CA ASN A 202 14.25 -1.56 -10.38
C ASN A 202 14.38 -2.23 -11.76
N ILE A 203 13.43 -3.10 -12.10
CA ILE A 203 13.34 -3.78 -13.40
C ILE A 203 12.46 -3.01 -14.41
N GLY A 204 11.86 -1.91 -13.95
CA GLY A 204 11.05 -1.02 -14.78
C GLY A 204 11.88 -0.11 -15.68
N LYS A 205 11.17 0.69 -16.48
CA LYS A 205 11.78 1.67 -17.38
C LYS A 205 11.86 3.08 -16.81
N ASN A 206 11.22 3.31 -15.67
CA ASN A 206 11.12 4.61 -15.04
C ASN A 206 11.80 4.59 -13.67
N ARG A 207 12.15 5.78 -13.18
CA ARG A 207 12.68 5.94 -11.84
C ARG A 207 11.66 5.46 -10.80
N LEU A 208 12.14 4.71 -9.82
CA LEU A 208 11.41 4.29 -8.64
C LEU A 208 11.94 5.07 -7.44
N SER A 209 11.05 5.68 -6.66
CA SER A 209 11.43 6.38 -5.43
C SER A 209 11.01 5.57 -4.21
N VAL A 210 11.99 5.16 -3.40
CA VAL A 210 11.77 4.43 -2.14
C VAL A 210 11.61 5.46 -1.03
N LEU A 211 10.48 5.45 -0.32
CA LEU A 211 10.24 6.40 0.77
C LEU A 211 11.10 6.08 1.99
N SER A 212 11.54 7.12 2.69
CA SER A 212 12.54 7.05 3.77
C SER A 212 12.11 6.29 5.03
N GLY A 213 10.84 5.89 5.14
CA GLY A 213 10.33 5.16 6.28
C GLY A 213 9.58 3.89 5.88
N PHE A 214 9.88 2.81 6.58
CA PHE A 214 9.21 1.54 6.43
C PHE A 214 8.40 1.21 7.67
N TYR A 215 7.48 0.27 7.54
CA TYR A 215 6.72 -0.23 8.67
C TYR A 215 7.09 -1.68 8.93
N TYR A 216 7.51 -1.95 10.16
CA TYR A 216 7.82 -3.29 10.64
C TYR A 216 6.62 -3.87 11.37
N GLY A 217 6.17 -5.04 10.95
CA GLY A 217 5.07 -5.77 11.56
C GLY A 217 5.60 -6.96 12.36
N CYS A 218 5.41 -6.92 13.66
CA CYS A 218 5.73 -8.04 14.55
C CYS A 218 4.48 -8.91 14.75
N VAL A 219 4.62 -10.21 14.55
CA VAL A 219 3.53 -11.18 14.71
C VAL A 219 3.48 -11.74 16.14
N ASN A 220 4.61 -11.83 16.81
CA ASN A 220 4.65 -12.39 18.17
C ASN A 220 4.13 -11.39 19.21
N GLU A 221 2.81 -11.25 19.30
CA GLU A 221 2.12 -10.32 20.21
C GLU A 221 2.42 -10.59 21.70
N ALA A 222 2.92 -11.77 22.07
CA ALA A 222 3.28 -12.09 23.46
C ALA A 222 4.35 -11.13 24.00
N ILE A 223 5.14 -10.53 23.12
CA ILE A 223 6.20 -9.58 23.45
C ILE A 223 5.68 -8.15 23.38
N TYR A 224 4.73 -7.89 22.47
CA TYR A 224 4.08 -6.59 22.28
C TYR A 224 2.74 -6.46 23.01
N LYS A 225 2.48 -7.17 24.09
CA LYS A 225 1.28 -6.95 24.93
C LYS A 225 1.18 -5.52 25.47
N LEU A 226 1.11 -4.58 24.57
CA LEU A 226 0.52 -3.28 24.80
C LEU A 226 -0.97 -3.44 24.57
N LYS A 227 -1.68 -3.83 25.64
CA LYS A 227 -3.14 -3.91 25.67
C LYS A 227 -3.73 -2.68 24.99
N ASN A 228 -4.68 -2.91 24.04
CA ASN A 228 -5.67 -1.97 23.55
C ASN A 228 -5.27 -0.92 22.50
N ASN A 229 -4.33 -1.15 21.58
CA ASN A 229 -4.18 -0.24 20.45
C ASN A 229 -4.28 -0.99 19.12
N PRO A 230 -5.44 -0.96 18.42
CA PRO A 230 -5.65 -1.63 17.14
C PRO A 230 -4.73 -1.12 16.00
N TYR A 231 -4.12 0.06 16.18
CA TYR A 231 -3.22 0.68 15.19
C TYR A 231 -1.75 0.26 15.32
N LYS A 232 -1.38 -0.60 16.29
CA LYS A 232 0.02 -0.93 16.62
C LYS A 232 0.57 -2.23 16.00
N ARG A 233 0.00 -2.71 14.90
CA ARG A 233 0.59 -3.84 14.16
C ARG A 233 1.86 -3.46 13.39
N TRP A 234 2.10 -2.16 13.17
CA TRP A 234 3.18 -1.66 12.33
C TRP A 234 3.95 -0.56 13.06
N ASN A 235 5.24 -0.80 13.30
CA ASN A 235 6.15 0.23 13.82
C ASN A 235 6.84 0.92 12.66
N TYR A 236 6.92 2.23 12.73
CA TYR A 236 7.69 3.02 11.77
C TYR A 236 9.18 2.86 12.08
N GLU A 237 9.97 2.49 11.06
CA GLU A 237 11.40 2.29 11.16
C GLU A 237 12.13 3.16 10.14
N LEU A 238 13.22 3.78 10.59
CA LEU A 238 14.11 4.51 9.69
C LEU A 238 14.90 3.53 8.82
N ILE A 239 15.17 3.97 7.59
CA ILE A 239 15.94 3.21 6.63
C ILE A 239 17.36 3.73 6.62
N TYR A 240 18.31 2.82 6.58
CA TYR A 240 19.73 3.08 6.41
C TYR A 240 20.20 2.48 5.09
N ARG A 241 21.22 3.08 4.48
CA ARG A 241 21.93 2.44 3.38
C ARG A 241 22.75 1.28 3.93
N SER A 242 22.79 0.17 3.19
CA SER A 242 23.69 -0.93 3.50
C SER A 242 25.02 -0.70 2.79
N GLU A 243 26.10 -0.67 3.55
CA GLU A 243 27.49 -0.56 3.08
C GLU A 243 28.26 -1.88 3.33
N GLY A 244 27.59 -3.01 3.05
CA GLY A 244 28.11 -4.35 3.35
C GLY A 244 27.93 -4.73 4.81
N ASP A 245 29.02 -4.87 5.57
CA ASP A 245 28.95 -5.26 6.99
C ASP A 245 28.76 -4.06 7.94
N SER A 246 28.44 -2.89 7.41
CA SER A 246 28.20 -1.67 8.18
C SER A 246 26.88 -1.00 7.81
N ILE A 247 26.36 -0.22 8.76
CA ILE A 247 25.20 0.63 8.57
C ILE A 247 25.74 1.98 8.09
N GLY A 248 25.38 2.36 6.88
CA GLY A 248 25.63 3.69 6.34
C GLY A 248 24.70 4.75 6.94
N ASP A 249 24.69 5.92 6.34
CA ASP A 249 23.84 7.00 6.76
C ASP A 249 22.35 6.62 6.62
N TYR A 250 21.53 7.09 7.55
CA TYR A 250 20.10 6.99 7.40
C TYR A 250 19.62 7.92 6.27
N LEU A 251 18.53 7.53 5.61
CA LEU A 251 17.96 8.34 4.54
C LEU A 251 17.31 9.59 5.13
N ASN A 252 18.03 10.71 5.04
CA ASN A 252 17.55 12.04 5.47
C ASN A 252 16.52 12.63 4.53
N SER A 253 16.53 12.20 3.26
CA SER A 253 15.58 12.67 2.26
C SER A 253 14.26 11.97 2.36
N ALA A 254 13.19 12.61 1.90
CA ALA A 254 11.86 12.01 1.88
C ALA A 254 11.80 10.72 1.04
N ALA A 255 12.70 10.54 0.08
CA ALA A 255 12.79 9.36 -0.77
C ALA A 255 14.21 9.13 -1.31
N GLU A 256 14.53 7.88 -1.60
CA GLU A 256 15.73 7.44 -2.32
C GLU A 256 15.36 6.98 -3.72
N SER A 257 16.03 7.50 -4.73
CA SER A 257 15.78 7.15 -6.14
C SER A 257 16.55 5.91 -6.55
N ILE A 258 15.88 4.99 -7.25
CA ILE A 258 16.47 3.82 -7.90
C ILE A 258 16.19 3.93 -9.39
N PHE A 259 17.22 4.09 -10.20
CA PHE A 259 17.09 4.21 -11.65
C PHE A 259 16.84 2.86 -12.33
N PRO A 260 16.38 2.84 -13.59
CA PRO A 260 16.18 1.59 -14.33
C PRO A 260 17.43 0.69 -14.30
N ASN A 261 17.23 -0.60 -14.03
CA ASN A 261 18.27 -1.63 -13.87
C ASN A 261 19.25 -1.40 -12.70
N GLU A 262 18.98 -0.44 -11.84
CA GLU A 262 19.77 -0.23 -10.61
C GLU A 262 19.23 -1.09 -9.48
N SER A 263 20.15 -1.53 -8.61
CA SER A 263 19.83 -2.20 -7.34
C SER A 263 20.40 -1.38 -6.18
N LYS A 264 19.63 -1.23 -5.13
CA LYS A 264 20.10 -0.62 -3.88
C LYS A 264 19.78 -1.50 -2.69
N ARG A 265 20.72 -1.55 -1.74
CA ARG A 265 20.59 -2.29 -0.49
C ARG A 265 20.22 -1.35 0.65
N PHE A 266 19.33 -1.83 1.48
CA PHE A 266 18.80 -1.09 2.62
C PHE A 266 18.80 -1.96 3.87
N ILE A 267 18.97 -1.31 5.02
CA ILE A 267 18.91 -1.94 6.34
C ILE A 267 17.90 -1.17 7.19
N ILE A 268 17.11 -1.91 7.94
CA ILE A 268 16.35 -1.39 9.07
C ILE A 268 16.78 -2.11 10.34
N MET A 269 16.66 -1.42 11.48
CA MET A 269 17.02 -1.92 12.81
C MET A 269 15.78 -1.93 13.71
N PRO A 270 14.80 -2.82 13.44
CA PRO A 270 13.56 -2.80 14.20
C PRO A 270 13.80 -3.15 15.65
N ARG A 271 13.24 -2.32 16.54
CA ARG A 271 13.39 -2.44 17.98
C ARG A 271 12.25 -3.24 18.59
N ILE A 272 12.59 -4.36 19.21
CA ILE A 272 11.66 -5.24 19.92
C ILE A 272 11.83 -5.04 21.42
N PHE A 273 10.80 -4.55 22.10
CA PHE A 273 10.84 -4.32 23.54
C PHE A 273 10.61 -5.61 24.32
N VAL A 274 11.58 -6.00 25.16
CA VAL A 274 11.58 -7.27 25.89
C VAL A 274 11.56 -7.09 27.42
N TYR A 275 11.58 -5.87 27.93
CA TYR A 275 11.72 -5.59 29.36
C TYR A 275 10.56 -6.12 30.23
N LYS A 276 9.40 -6.41 29.64
CA LYS A 276 8.23 -6.97 30.31
C LYS A 276 8.11 -8.50 30.19
N ASN A 277 9.01 -9.15 29.47
CA ASN A 277 8.97 -10.58 29.27
C ASN A 277 9.91 -11.28 30.30
N PRO A 278 9.35 -11.94 31.34
CA PRO A 278 10.16 -12.57 32.38
C PRO A 278 10.97 -13.75 31.87
N ASP A 279 10.44 -14.52 30.92
CA ASP A 279 11.13 -15.69 30.36
C ASP A 279 12.34 -15.24 29.55
N PHE A 280 12.19 -14.13 28.81
CA PHE A 280 13.31 -13.52 28.11
C PHE A 280 14.40 -13.06 29.07
N GLN A 281 14.05 -12.32 30.14
CA GLN A 281 15.01 -11.83 31.13
C GLN A 281 15.76 -12.99 31.79
N LYS A 282 15.06 -14.06 32.15
CA LYS A 282 15.65 -15.28 32.75
C LYS A 282 16.58 -16.00 31.77
N LEU A 283 16.17 -16.15 30.51
CA LEU A 283 16.96 -16.82 29.49
C LEU A 283 18.28 -16.10 29.17
N PHE A 284 18.29 -14.77 29.32
CA PHE A 284 19.44 -13.91 29.02
C PHE A 284 20.13 -13.37 30.31
N GLU A 285 19.92 -14.02 31.45
CA GLU A 285 20.45 -13.55 32.75
C GLU A 285 21.97 -13.41 32.74
N ASP A 286 22.70 -14.38 32.14
CA ASP A 286 24.16 -14.32 32.01
C ASP A 286 24.60 -13.10 31.17
N THR A 287 23.87 -12.81 30.08
CA THR A 287 24.14 -11.66 29.21
C THR A 287 23.91 -10.36 29.98
N VAL A 288 22.84 -10.29 30.79
CA VAL A 288 22.53 -9.16 31.67
C VAL A 288 23.66 -8.95 32.68
N ALA A 289 24.17 -10.03 33.29
CA ALA A 289 25.25 -9.96 34.27
C ALA A 289 26.57 -9.44 33.67
N VAL A 290 26.88 -9.80 32.43
CA VAL A 290 28.03 -9.26 31.70
C VAL A 290 27.85 -7.76 31.42
N MET A 291 26.67 -7.35 30.93
CA MET A 291 26.37 -5.94 30.64
C MET A 291 26.37 -5.09 31.91
N ALA A 292 25.86 -5.61 33.02
CA ALA A 292 25.86 -4.90 34.30
C ALA A 292 27.26 -4.58 34.82
N ARG A 293 28.22 -5.49 34.62
CA ARG A 293 29.62 -5.29 35.01
C ARG A 293 30.33 -4.25 34.15
N SER A 294 29.89 -4.05 32.91
CA SER A 294 30.51 -3.07 32.01
C SER A 294 30.16 -1.61 32.31
N HIS A 295 29.25 -1.35 33.25
CA HIS A 295 28.74 -0.03 33.64
C HIS A 295 28.30 0.89 32.49
N LYS A 296 27.99 0.32 31.32
CA LYS A 296 27.54 1.10 30.17
C LYS A 296 26.05 0.90 29.94
N GLU A 297 25.30 1.98 30.07
CA GLU A 297 23.99 2.10 29.41
C GLU A 297 24.27 2.16 27.91
N SER A 298 24.15 1.07 27.20
CA SER A 298 24.56 1.12 25.79
C SER A 298 23.95 0.00 24.98
N ARG A 299 23.89 0.27 23.70
CA ARG A 299 23.68 -0.67 22.63
C ARG A 299 24.88 -1.65 22.61
N TRP A 300 24.60 -2.92 22.81
CA TRP A 300 25.62 -3.96 22.86
C TRP A 300 25.45 -4.91 21.67
N PRO A 301 26.35 -4.92 20.68
CA PRO A 301 26.35 -5.93 19.64
C PRO A 301 26.63 -7.31 20.27
N VAL A 302 25.81 -8.27 19.93
CA VAL A 302 25.89 -9.62 20.51
C VAL A 302 26.50 -10.57 19.50
N ALA A 303 27.72 -10.98 19.74
CA ALA A 303 28.40 -11.95 18.89
C ALA A 303 27.70 -13.33 19.00
N PRO A 304 27.62 -14.11 17.90
CA PRO A 304 27.02 -15.44 17.90
C PRO A 304 27.60 -16.39 18.93
N SER A 305 28.90 -16.33 19.10
CA SER A 305 29.66 -17.17 20.06
C SER A 305 29.32 -16.87 21.53
N SER A 306 28.70 -15.73 21.81
CA SER A 306 28.30 -15.33 23.16
C SER A 306 26.92 -15.84 23.58
N LEU A 307 26.16 -16.46 22.66
CA LEU A 307 24.82 -16.98 22.91
C LEU A 307 24.75 -18.50 22.89
N SER A 308 24.05 -19.06 23.86
CA SER A 308 23.73 -20.48 23.90
C SER A 308 22.80 -20.89 22.74
N ILE A 309 22.70 -22.18 22.47
CA ILE A 309 21.77 -22.73 21.45
C ILE A 309 20.33 -22.37 21.81
N GLY A 310 19.97 -22.44 23.08
CA GLY A 310 18.61 -22.06 23.55
C GLY A 310 18.29 -20.59 23.33
N GLN A 311 19.23 -19.70 23.59
CA GLN A 311 19.08 -18.27 23.35
C GLN A 311 18.92 -17.96 21.84
N ARG A 312 19.70 -18.58 20.97
CA ARG A 312 19.58 -18.41 19.52
C ARG A 312 18.24 -18.94 19.00
N LYS A 313 17.80 -20.11 19.47
CA LYS A 313 16.49 -20.67 19.12
C LYS A 313 15.36 -19.73 19.54
N PHE A 314 15.41 -19.19 20.73
CA PHE A 314 14.43 -18.23 21.22
C PHE A 314 14.40 -16.93 20.39
N LEU A 315 15.56 -16.37 20.03
CA LEU A 315 15.62 -15.20 19.16
C LEU A 315 14.98 -15.49 17.79
N LYS A 316 15.23 -16.66 17.23
CA LYS A 316 14.60 -17.06 15.97
C LYS A 316 13.08 -17.16 16.09
N GLU A 317 12.57 -17.78 17.15
CA GLU A 317 11.13 -17.86 17.43
C GLU A 317 10.52 -16.47 17.63
N LEU A 318 11.24 -15.57 18.30
CA LEU A 318 10.82 -14.22 18.59
C LEU A 318 10.51 -13.41 17.31
N ILE A 319 11.35 -13.53 16.29
CA ILE A 319 11.26 -12.77 15.03
C ILE A 319 10.61 -13.55 13.90
N SER A 320 10.16 -14.79 14.14
CA SER A 320 9.51 -15.61 13.14
C SER A 320 8.11 -15.08 12.80
N GLY A 321 7.81 -15.02 11.49
CA GLY A 321 6.52 -14.55 10.99
C GLY A 321 6.41 -13.03 10.87
N ASP A 322 7.45 -12.28 11.26
CA ASP A 322 7.48 -10.83 11.09
C ASP A 322 7.41 -10.45 9.61
N SER A 323 7.03 -9.22 9.36
CA SER A 323 6.89 -8.68 7.99
C SER A 323 7.38 -7.24 7.90
N LEU A 324 7.71 -6.83 6.68
CA LEU A 324 8.14 -5.49 6.36
C LEU A 324 7.19 -4.89 5.32
N ARG A 325 6.71 -3.68 5.57
CA ARG A 325 5.94 -2.91 4.60
C ARG A 325 6.82 -1.83 3.99
N VAL A 326 7.21 -2.06 2.75
CA VAL A 326 8.01 -1.14 1.94
C VAL A 326 7.08 -0.21 1.19
N ARG A 327 7.47 1.07 1.08
CA ARG A 327 6.69 2.11 0.42
C ARG A 327 7.48 2.71 -0.73
N PHE A 328 6.81 2.86 -1.87
CA PHE A 328 7.36 3.46 -3.08
C PHE A 328 6.51 4.60 -3.58
N TYR A 329 7.13 5.47 -4.35
CA TYR A 329 6.45 6.37 -5.25
C TYR A 329 6.91 6.05 -6.68
N SER A 330 5.97 5.75 -7.56
CA SER A 330 6.23 5.55 -8.99
C SER A 330 6.08 6.89 -9.72
N ASP A 331 7.15 7.42 -10.25
CA ASP A 331 7.12 8.67 -11.02
C ASP A 331 6.29 8.52 -12.30
N ALA A 332 6.30 7.34 -12.92
CA ALA A 332 5.54 7.08 -14.13
C ALA A 332 4.03 7.09 -13.91
N LEU A 333 3.59 6.62 -12.74
CA LEU A 333 2.18 6.48 -12.39
C LEU A 333 1.72 7.54 -11.38
N HIS A 334 2.62 8.42 -10.94
CA HIS A 334 2.39 9.47 -9.95
C HIS A 334 1.61 8.97 -8.73
N ARG A 335 1.95 7.77 -8.24
CA ARG A 335 1.19 7.12 -7.18
C ARG A 335 2.08 6.44 -6.17
N HIS A 336 1.66 6.54 -4.91
CA HIS A 336 2.26 5.75 -3.83
C HIS A 336 1.80 4.29 -3.91
N HIS A 337 2.72 3.40 -3.64
CA HIS A 337 2.48 1.97 -3.56
C HIS A 337 3.14 1.41 -2.30
N ALA A 338 2.52 0.43 -1.68
CA ALA A 338 3.09 -0.27 -0.54
C ALA A 338 2.98 -1.78 -0.73
N VAL A 339 4.05 -2.49 -0.42
CA VAL A 339 4.09 -3.95 -0.47
C VAL A 339 4.48 -4.52 0.88
N ASN A 340 3.84 -5.62 1.27
CA ASN A 340 4.18 -6.37 2.47
C ASN A 340 5.05 -7.54 2.09
N ILE A 341 6.20 -7.68 2.75
CA ILE A 341 7.19 -8.74 2.54
C ILE A 341 7.26 -9.57 3.81
N PRO A 342 6.98 -10.88 3.75
CA PRO A 342 7.27 -11.77 4.87
C PRO A 342 8.79 -11.85 5.08
N LEU A 343 9.21 -11.83 6.34
CA LEU A 343 10.62 -11.85 6.70
C LEU A 343 11.08 -13.25 7.10
N ASP A 344 12.22 -13.65 6.57
CA ASP A 344 12.91 -14.88 6.91
C ASP A 344 13.80 -14.63 8.14
N ALA A 345 13.51 -15.33 9.23
CA ALA A 345 14.27 -15.21 10.47
C ALA A 345 15.73 -15.71 10.33
N ASP A 346 15.98 -16.72 9.49
CA ASP A 346 17.34 -17.26 9.28
C ASP A 346 18.23 -16.24 8.56
N LYS A 347 17.70 -15.51 7.60
CA LYS A 347 18.44 -14.41 6.94
C LYS A 347 18.77 -13.27 7.90
N ARG A 348 17.89 -12.99 8.87
CA ARG A 348 18.12 -11.94 9.89
C ARG A 348 19.16 -12.36 10.93
N LEU A 349 19.28 -13.63 11.18
CA LEU A 349 20.23 -14.21 12.14
C LEU A 349 21.40 -14.92 11.45
N SER A 350 21.61 -14.68 10.15
CA SER A 350 22.66 -15.35 9.38
C SER A 350 24.07 -15.13 9.95
N SER A 351 24.31 -14.01 10.62
CA SER A 351 25.56 -13.76 11.35
C SER A 351 25.74 -14.67 12.59
N PHE A 352 24.69 -15.45 12.98
CA PHE A 352 24.76 -16.40 14.10
C PHE A 352 25.05 -17.83 13.68
N PHE A 353 25.04 -18.14 12.42
CA PHE A 353 25.27 -19.43 11.83
C PHE A 353 26.41 -19.38 10.82
#